data_6467d38288d3255d1f13e252b7377bb0
#
_entry.id   6467d38288d3255d1f13e252b7377bb0
#
_cell.length_a   1.000
_cell.length_b   1.000
_cell.length_c   1.000
_cell.angle_alpha   90.00
_cell.angle_beta   90.00
_cell.angle_gamma   90.00
#
_symmetry.space_group_name_H-M   'P 1'
#
loop_
_entity.id
_entity.type
_entity.pdbx_description
1 polymer ?
#
loop_
_entity_poly.entity_id
_entity_poly.type
_entity_poly.pdbx_seq_one_letter_code
_entity_poly.pdbx_strand_id
1 'polypeptide(L)'
;MDLGWLRSFLAVYRTGSVTTAARLVGLSQPTVTTQIKALEDRLGRVLFQRLPRGMAPTPPAHDLAARLAGPMDELEAVVGNGPAERPVPEPPVHLGGPADAVAALVLPALAPLIERGVRLRVTTGLADDLLTALRAGTCDVVVSAVRPRGRTLLARPLMDEEFVLVAAPDRAALLDLGGLVAHGPAALDGVPLVSYAEDLPILRRYWRHVFGIRLNAEPAVVVPDLRAVIAAVAAGAGVSVLPRYLCAAHLDAGTLVTLLDPDDPPINTAFLVERAGAPDRPHIALVRDVLIEAARSW
;
A
#
# COMPACT_ATOMS: atom_id res chain seq x y z
N MET A 1 29.98 -14.67 13.07
CA MET A 1 28.54 -14.33 13.16
C MET A 1 27.80 -15.54 12.63
N ASP A 2 26.86 -16.05 13.42
CA ASP A 2 26.09 -17.26 13.08
C ASP A 2 24.83 -16.86 12.31
N LEU A 3 24.53 -17.54 11.20
CA LEU A 3 23.31 -17.34 10.42
C LEU A 3 22.04 -17.56 11.25
N GLY A 4 22.10 -18.44 12.25
CA GLY A 4 21.00 -18.66 13.19
C GLY A 4 20.61 -17.41 13.98
N TRP A 5 21.58 -16.55 14.33
CA TRP A 5 21.29 -15.29 15.02
C TRP A 5 20.56 -14.31 14.11
N LEU A 6 20.94 -14.25 12.84
CA LEU A 6 20.32 -13.40 11.84
C LEU A 6 18.89 -13.87 11.51
N ARG A 7 18.69 -15.21 11.44
CA ARG A 7 17.36 -15.80 11.27
C ARG A 7 16.44 -15.49 12.45
N SER A 8 16.93 -15.66 13.67
CA SER A 8 16.19 -15.32 14.89
C SER A 8 15.85 -13.81 14.95
N PHE A 9 16.81 -12.96 14.58
CA PHE A 9 16.59 -11.52 14.49
C PHE A 9 15.45 -11.18 13.52
N LEU A 10 15.50 -11.68 12.27
CA LEU A 10 14.44 -11.43 11.28
C LEU A 10 13.08 -11.97 11.74
N ALA A 11 13.05 -13.14 12.38
CA ALA A 11 11.82 -13.70 12.90
C ALA A 11 11.19 -12.81 13.99
N VAL A 12 12.00 -12.29 14.93
CA VAL A 12 11.53 -11.34 15.97
C VAL A 12 11.12 -10.02 15.34
N TYR A 13 11.89 -9.51 14.39
CA TYR A 13 11.58 -8.27 13.67
C TYR A 13 10.23 -8.33 12.93
N ARG A 14 9.97 -9.43 12.20
CA ARG A 14 8.74 -9.66 11.43
C ARG A 14 7.51 -9.90 12.30
N THR A 15 7.69 -10.52 13.47
CA THR A 15 6.57 -10.91 14.34
C THR A 15 6.29 -9.96 15.49
N GLY A 16 7.25 -9.09 15.83
CA GLY A 16 7.18 -8.24 17.02
C GLY A 16 7.15 -9.02 18.36
N SER A 17 7.44 -10.35 18.34
CA SER A 17 7.28 -11.23 19.49
C SER A 17 8.32 -12.34 19.50
N VAL A 18 9.10 -12.42 20.58
CA VAL A 18 10.09 -13.50 20.77
C VAL A 18 9.43 -14.86 20.83
N THR A 19 8.27 -14.98 21.45
CA THR A 19 7.53 -16.25 21.56
C THR A 19 7.03 -16.74 20.21
N THR A 20 6.50 -15.83 19.40
CA THR A 20 6.02 -16.15 18.04
C THR A 20 7.20 -16.47 17.12
N ALA A 21 8.27 -15.69 17.19
CA ALA A 21 9.50 -15.93 16.45
C ALA A 21 10.12 -17.29 16.77
N ALA A 22 10.19 -17.68 18.07
CA ALA A 22 10.72 -18.97 18.50
C ALA A 22 9.98 -20.14 17.86
N ARG A 23 8.64 -20.08 17.82
CA ARG A 23 7.81 -21.08 17.11
C ARG A 23 8.10 -21.13 15.62
N LEU A 24 8.26 -19.95 15.00
CA LEU A 24 8.51 -19.85 13.56
C LEU A 24 9.86 -20.44 13.15
N VAL A 25 10.92 -20.24 13.96
CA VAL A 25 12.27 -20.75 13.64
C VAL A 25 12.55 -22.14 14.23
N GLY A 26 11.59 -22.74 14.96
CA GLY A 26 11.75 -24.07 15.56
C GLY A 26 12.67 -24.09 16.78
N LEU A 27 12.80 -22.98 17.51
CA LEU A 27 13.68 -22.85 18.67
C LEU A 27 12.88 -22.56 19.95
N SER A 28 13.54 -22.70 21.12
CA SER A 28 12.97 -22.26 22.39
C SER A 28 13.05 -20.72 22.52
N GLN A 29 12.10 -20.11 23.25
CA GLN A 29 12.12 -18.68 23.53
C GLN A 29 13.42 -18.19 24.22
N PRO A 30 13.99 -18.91 25.22
CA PRO A 30 15.29 -18.55 25.78
C PRO A 30 16.40 -18.55 24.75
N THR A 31 16.43 -19.54 23.85
CA THR A 31 17.43 -19.61 22.78
C THR A 31 17.37 -18.40 21.86
N VAL A 32 16.18 -18.02 21.41
CA VAL A 32 16.01 -16.82 20.57
C VAL A 32 16.44 -15.57 21.31
N THR A 33 16.07 -15.43 22.59
CA THR A 33 16.50 -14.29 23.42
C THR A 33 18.02 -14.19 23.52
N THR A 34 18.70 -15.32 23.75
CA THR A 34 20.16 -15.39 23.84
C THR A 34 20.81 -15.02 22.51
N GLN A 35 20.27 -15.51 21.40
CA GLN A 35 20.80 -15.22 20.05
C GLN A 35 20.63 -13.73 19.69
N ILE A 36 19.49 -13.11 20.03
CA ILE A 36 19.30 -11.67 19.83
C ILE A 36 20.32 -10.88 20.62
N LYS A 37 20.49 -11.21 21.92
CA LYS A 37 21.47 -10.53 22.76
C LYS A 37 22.90 -10.68 22.24
N ALA A 38 23.30 -11.88 21.82
CA ALA A 38 24.61 -12.12 21.21
C ALA A 38 24.82 -11.33 19.91
N LEU A 39 23.78 -11.15 19.11
CA LEU A 39 23.82 -10.31 17.93
C LEU A 39 23.96 -8.81 18.28
N GLU A 40 23.21 -8.32 19.25
CA GLU A 40 23.30 -6.95 19.76
C GLU A 40 24.71 -6.65 20.33
N ASP A 41 25.23 -7.54 21.15
CA ASP A 41 26.60 -7.47 21.72
C ASP A 41 27.65 -7.44 20.61
N ARG A 42 27.51 -8.28 19.57
CA ARG A 42 28.43 -8.33 18.45
C ARG A 42 28.41 -7.07 17.58
N LEU A 43 27.23 -6.46 17.41
CA LEU A 43 27.04 -5.25 16.61
C LEU A 43 27.30 -3.97 17.42
N GLY A 44 27.37 -4.07 18.76
CA GLY A 44 27.46 -2.92 19.67
C GLY A 44 26.22 -2.01 19.63
N ARG A 45 25.07 -2.55 19.25
CA ARG A 45 23.82 -1.79 19.07
C ARG A 45 22.62 -2.57 19.57
N VAL A 46 21.72 -1.88 20.28
CA VAL A 46 20.42 -2.43 20.68
C VAL A 46 19.52 -2.49 19.46
N LEU A 47 18.97 -3.67 19.16
CA LEU A 47 18.09 -3.89 18.02
C LEU A 47 16.60 -3.86 18.41
N PHE A 48 16.28 -4.22 19.67
CA PHE A 48 14.90 -4.23 20.11
C PHE A 48 14.73 -3.57 21.47
N GLN A 49 13.60 -2.88 21.62
CA GLN A 49 13.12 -2.37 22.91
C GLN A 49 11.96 -3.24 23.39
N ARG A 50 11.96 -3.58 24.67
CA ARG A 50 10.85 -4.29 25.31
C ARG A 50 9.68 -3.35 25.53
N LEU A 51 8.50 -3.75 25.07
CA LEU A 51 7.23 -3.09 25.36
C LEU A 51 6.37 -3.97 26.27
N PRO A 52 5.35 -3.42 26.95
CA PRO A 52 4.39 -4.21 27.73
C PRO A 52 3.71 -5.30 26.92
N ARG A 53 3.62 -5.14 25.60
CA ARG A 53 3.07 -6.13 24.65
C ARG A 53 4.04 -6.34 23.49
N GLY A 54 5.13 -7.11 23.72
CA GLY A 54 6.04 -7.53 22.64
C GLY A 54 7.36 -6.76 22.58
N MET A 55 7.92 -6.69 21.39
CA MET A 55 9.22 -6.07 21.09
C MET A 55 9.04 -5.04 19.96
N ALA A 56 9.59 -3.84 20.16
CA ALA A 56 9.67 -2.83 19.11
C ALA A 56 11.07 -2.78 18.51
N PRO A 57 11.22 -2.79 17.18
CA PRO A 57 12.51 -2.61 16.52
C PRO A 57 13.02 -1.17 16.70
N THR A 58 14.33 -1.02 16.84
CA THR A 58 15.03 0.26 16.86
C THR A 58 15.40 0.69 15.43
N PRO A 59 15.81 1.97 15.18
CA PRO A 59 16.32 2.37 13.87
C PRO A 59 17.45 1.47 13.34
N PRO A 60 18.48 1.07 14.13
CA PRO A 60 19.46 0.08 13.69
C PRO A 60 18.88 -1.27 13.30
N ALA A 61 17.76 -1.70 13.90
CA ALA A 61 17.10 -2.94 13.51
C ALA A 61 16.39 -2.80 12.14
N HIS A 62 15.80 -1.66 11.85
CA HIS A 62 15.21 -1.38 10.53
C HIS A 62 16.28 -1.42 9.43
N ASP A 63 17.43 -0.77 9.64
CA ASP A 63 18.55 -0.77 8.69
C ASP A 63 19.10 -2.18 8.46
N LEU A 64 19.25 -2.96 9.53
CA LEU A 64 19.73 -4.34 9.44
C LEU A 64 18.72 -5.23 8.70
N ALA A 65 17.44 -5.13 9.03
CA ALA A 65 16.40 -5.92 8.40
C ALA A 65 16.29 -5.63 6.89
N ALA A 66 16.35 -4.35 6.48
CA ALA A 66 16.31 -3.96 5.08
C ALA A 66 17.43 -4.56 4.22
N ARG A 67 18.60 -4.77 4.84
CA ARG A 67 19.79 -5.37 4.18
C ARG A 67 19.80 -6.89 4.22
N LEU A 68 19.13 -7.47 5.20
CA LEU A 68 19.26 -8.90 5.52
C LEU A 68 18.10 -9.73 4.96
N ALA A 69 16.91 -9.15 4.81
CA ALA A 69 15.70 -9.90 4.48
C ALA A 69 15.82 -10.63 3.14
N GLY A 70 16.25 -9.94 2.07
CA GLY A 70 16.44 -10.56 0.75
C GLY A 70 17.41 -11.72 0.75
N PRO A 71 18.69 -11.53 1.16
CA PRO A 71 19.68 -12.60 1.22
C PRO A 71 19.26 -13.80 2.08
N MET A 72 18.56 -13.58 3.21
CA MET A 72 18.07 -14.66 4.06
C MET A 72 16.91 -15.43 3.42
N ASP A 73 16.01 -14.71 2.73
CA ASP A 73 14.91 -15.35 1.98
C ASP A 73 15.46 -16.23 0.83
N GLU A 74 16.50 -15.78 0.13
CA GLU A 74 17.19 -16.56 -0.90
C GLU A 74 17.83 -17.83 -0.32
N LEU A 75 18.50 -17.72 0.83
CA LEU A 75 19.09 -18.89 1.52
C LEU A 75 18.02 -19.87 1.99
N GLU A 76 16.91 -19.40 2.54
CA GLU A 76 15.78 -20.23 2.97
C GLU A 76 15.13 -20.96 1.78
N ALA A 77 15.04 -20.31 0.61
CA ALA A 77 14.51 -20.93 -0.60
C ALA A 77 15.37 -22.10 -1.08
N VAL A 78 16.70 -22.03 -0.93
CA VAL A 78 17.63 -23.12 -1.30
C VAL A 78 17.51 -24.31 -0.35
N VAL A 79 17.26 -24.07 0.94
CA VAL A 79 17.23 -25.11 1.98
C VAL A 79 15.82 -25.70 2.18
N GLY A 80 14.77 -24.99 1.78
CA GLY A 80 13.37 -25.26 2.13
C GLY A 80 12.68 -26.45 1.44
N ASN A 81 13.38 -27.29 0.67
CA ASN A 81 12.82 -28.45 -0.06
C ASN A 81 12.92 -29.78 0.68
N GLY A 82 12.88 -29.78 2.01
CA GLY A 82 12.77 -30.98 2.81
C GLY A 82 11.35 -31.53 2.92
N PRO A 83 11.13 -32.87 3.08
CA PRO A 83 9.79 -33.43 3.19
C PRO A 83 9.08 -32.92 4.46
N ALA A 84 7.95 -32.25 4.27
CA ALA A 84 7.13 -31.69 5.34
C ALA A 84 6.40 -32.81 6.10
N GLU A 85 6.81 -33.06 7.32
CA GLU A 85 6.01 -33.81 8.29
C GLU A 85 4.96 -32.85 8.92
N ARG A 86 3.67 -33.10 8.61
CA ARG A 86 2.41 -32.41 8.98
C ARG A 86 2.18 -31.08 8.28
N PRO A 87 0.96 -30.82 7.81
CA PRO A 87 0.61 -29.52 7.27
C PRO A 87 0.61 -28.48 8.40
N VAL A 88 1.74 -27.79 8.55
CA VAL A 88 1.77 -26.54 9.35
C VAL A 88 0.88 -25.55 8.61
N PRO A 89 -0.12 -24.91 9.27
CA PRO A 89 -0.95 -23.91 8.61
C PRO A 89 -0.04 -22.85 8.01
N GLU A 90 -0.19 -22.60 6.70
CA GLU A 90 0.56 -21.57 5.99
C GLU A 90 0.53 -20.24 6.79
N PRO A 91 1.64 -19.52 6.94
CA PRO A 91 1.63 -18.25 7.63
C PRO A 91 0.72 -17.24 6.92
N PRO A 92 0.20 -16.20 7.61
CA PRO A 92 -0.56 -15.17 6.96
C PRO A 92 0.27 -14.45 5.89
N VAL A 93 -0.36 -14.08 4.77
CA VAL A 93 0.24 -13.16 3.79
C VAL A 93 0.12 -11.73 4.32
N HIS A 94 1.24 -11.03 4.43
CA HIS A 94 1.31 -9.64 4.81
C HIS A 94 1.25 -8.76 3.55
N LEU A 95 0.12 -8.10 3.35
CA LEU A 95 -0.15 -7.26 2.18
C LEU A 95 -0.15 -5.79 2.58
N GLY A 96 0.57 -4.96 1.81
CA GLY A 96 0.54 -3.51 1.95
C GLY A 96 -0.18 -2.82 0.80
N GLY A 97 -0.84 -1.67 1.05
CA GLY A 97 -1.44 -0.87 -0.01
C GLY A 97 -2.09 0.42 0.49
N PRO A 98 -2.44 1.36 -0.41
CA PRO A 98 -3.26 2.52 -0.07
C PRO A 98 -4.61 2.08 0.49
N ALA A 99 -5.10 2.77 1.51
CA ALA A 99 -6.32 2.36 2.24
C ALA A 99 -7.56 2.28 1.35
N ASP A 100 -7.67 3.19 0.41
CA ASP A 100 -8.75 3.29 -0.58
C ASP A 100 -8.71 2.13 -1.59
N ALA A 101 -7.55 1.87 -2.22
CA ALA A 101 -7.39 0.76 -3.16
C ALA A 101 -7.56 -0.60 -2.47
N VAL A 102 -7.04 -0.74 -1.25
CA VAL A 102 -7.24 -1.95 -0.44
C VAL A 102 -8.71 -2.21 -0.19
N ALA A 103 -9.47 -1.17 0.20
CA ALA A 103 -10.89 -1.32 0.51
C ALA A 103 -11.75 -1.56 -0.74
N ALA A 104 -11.49 -0.82 -1.83
CA ALA A 104 -12.36 -0.84 -3.01
C ALA A 104 -12.06 -1.99 -3.97
N LEU A 105 -10.80 -2.42 -4.09
CA LEU A 105 -10.35 -3.35 -5.12
C LEU A 105 -9.70 -4.61 -4.54
N VAL A 106 -8.70 -4.45 -3.67
CA VAL A 106 -7.85 -5.56 -3.25
C VAL A 106 -8.59 -6.57 -2.37
N LEU A 107 -9.27 -6.12 -1.31
CA LEU A 107 -9.99 -7.03 -0.41
C LEU A 107 -11.18 -7.73 -1.09
N PRO A 108 -12.01 -7.05 -1.90
CA PRO A 108 -13.04 -7.72 -2.68
C PRO A 108 -12.48 -8.81 -3.60
N ALA A 109 -11.39 -8.55 -4.32
CA ALA A 109 -10.75 -9.53 -5.19
C ALA A 109 -10.19 -10.75 -4.43
N LEU A 110 -9.70 -10.54 -3.21
CA LEU A 110 -9.11 -11.60 -2.39
C LEU A 110 -10.13 -12.35 -1.52
N ALA A 111 -11.39 -11.91 -1.43
CA ALA A 111 -12.41 -12.55 -0.61
C ALA A 111 -12.56 -14.07 -0.87
N PRO A 112 -12.56 -14.57 -2.13
CA PRO A 112 -12.64 -16.00 -2.40
C PRO A 112 -11.45 -16.81 -1.86
N LEU A 113 -10.28 -16.19 -1.67
CA LEU A 113 -9.10 -16.85 -1.09
C LEU A 113 -9.25 -17.04 0.42
N ILE A 114 -9.96 -16.15 1.09
CA ILE A 114 -10.21 -16.24 2.53
C ILE A 114 -11.08 -17.49 2.81
N GLU A 115 -12.10 -17.73 1.99
CA GLU A 115 -12.93 -18.94 2.07
C GLU A 115 -12.11 -20.22 1.86
N ARG A 116 -11.05 -20.15 1.07
CA ARG A 116 -10.10 -21.26 0.83
C ARG A 116 -9.03 -21.39 1.91
N GLY A 117 -9.13 -20.61 3.01
CA GLY A 117 -8.25 -20.70 4.17
C GLY A 117 -6.99 -19.81 4.11
N VAL A 118 -6.82 -18.97 3.08
CA VAL A 118 -5.74 -17.99 3.04
C VAL A 118 -5.97 -16.93 4.13
N ARG A 119 -4.94 -16.68 4.93
CA ARG A 119 -4.99 -15.66 5.99
C ARG A 119 -4.24 -14.43 5.54
N LEU A 120 -4.87 -13.25 5.65
CA LEU A 120 -4.27 -11.97 5.30
C LEU A 120 -3.99 -11.12 6.55
N ARG A 121 -2.93 -10.34 6.48
CA ARG A 121 -2.62 -9.23 7.39
C ARG A 121 -2.35 -8.02 6.54
N VAL A 122 -3.25 -7.05 6.59
CA VAL A 122 -3.20 -5.87 5.73
C VAL A 122 -2.65 -4.68 6.50
N THR A 123 -1.68 -4.01 5.90
CA THR A 123 -1.12 -2.74 6.39
C THR A 123 -1.42 -1.67 5.36
N THR A 124 -2.10 -0.61 5.78
CA THR A 124 -2.36 0.54 4.92
C THR A 124 -1.41 1.69 5.26
N GLY A 125 -1.01 2.46 4.24
CA GLY A 125 -0.09 3.57 4.45
C GLY A 125 0.37 4.21 3.14
N LEU A 126 1.36 5.09 3.26
CA LEU A 126 2.00 5.74 2.11
C LEU A 126 2.96 4.79 1.41
N ALA A 127 3.17 5.01 0.11
CA ALA A 127 3.98 4.14 -0.73
C ALA A 127 5.40 3.93 -0.19
N ASP A 128 6.07 4.97 0.28
CA ASP A 128 7.45 4.89 0.77
C ASP A 128 7.58 4.03 2.02
N ASP A 129 6.63 4.15 2.97
CA ASP A 129 6.59 3.35 4.19
C ASP A 129 6.32 1.88 3.86
N LEU A 130 5.36 1.62 2.97
CA LEU A 130 5.00 0.27 2.54
C LEU A 130 6.13 -0.41 1.76
N LEU A 131 6.82 0.31 0.87
CA LEU A 131 7.99 -0.20 0.15
C LEU A 131 9.18 -0.45 1.09
N THR A 132 9.30 0.33 2.16
CA THR A 132 10.30 0.09 3.22
C THR A 132 9.95 -1.17 4.01
N ALA A 133 8.68 -1.35 4.39
CA ALA A 133 8.18 -2.57 5.03
C ALA A 133 8.39 -3.82 4.15
N LEU A 134 8.18 -3.69 2.84
CA LEU A 134 8.43 -4.75 1.87
C LEU A 134 9.92 -5.13 1.81
N ARG A 135 10.84 -4.15 1.74
CA ARG A 135 12.29 -4.39 1.76
C ARG A 135 12.72 -5.09 3.05
N ALA A 136 12.17 -4.68 4.17
CA ALA A 136 12.45 -5.28 5.47
C ALA A 136 11.81 -6.67 5.69
N GLY A 137 10.92 -7.11 4.77
CA GLY A 137 10.23 -8.40 4.86
C GLY A 137 9.10 -8.44 5.89
N THR A 138 8.60 -7.29 6.32
CA THR A 138 7.37 -7.18 7.14
C THR A 138 6.10 -7.16 6.29
N CYS A 139 6.23 -6.87 5.00
CA CYS A 139 5.22 -7.15 3.97
C CYS A 139 5.76 -8.18 2.98
N ASP A 140 4.90 -9.01 2.44
CA ASP A 140 5.20 -9.98 1.38
C ASP A 140 4.92 -9.40 0.00
N VAL A 141 3.82 -8.69 -0.13
CA VAL A 141 3.33 -8.06 -1.38
C VAL A 141 2.83 -6.66 -1.06
N VAL A 142 3.08 -5.71 -1.95
CA VAL A 142 2.58 -4.32 -1.81
C VAL A 142 1.92 -3.87 -3.11
N VAL A 143 0.71 -3.31 -3.01
CA VAL A 143 0.11 -2.48 -4.06
C VAL A 143 0.61 -1.06 -3.85
N SER A 144 1.27 -0.48 -4.85
CA SER A 144 1.94 0.81 -4.73
C SER A 144 1.54 1.75 -5.85
N ALA A 145 1.15 2.98 -5.52
CA ALA A 145 0.91 4.05 -6.48
C ALA A 145 2.22 4.64 -7.05
N VAL A 146 3.38 4.17 -6.60
CA VAL A 146 4.69 4.64 -7.03
C VAL A 146 5.55 3.45 -7.46
N ARG A 147 6.20 3.56 -8.63
CA ARG A 147 7.18 2.58 -9.08
C ARG A 147 8.43 2.64 -8.21
N PRO A 148 8.83 1.57 -7.50
CA PRO A 148 10.02 1.57 -6.68
C PRO A 148 11.29 1.72 -7.52
N ARG A 149 12.29 2.38 -6.96
CA ARG A 149 13.62 2.50 -7.58
C ARG A 149 14.56 1.38 -7.09
N GLY A 150 15.53 1.03 -7.91
CA GLY A 150 16.55 0.04 -7.58
C GLY A 150 16.18 -1.39 -8.03
N ARG A 151 16.99 -2.38 -7.62
CA ARG A 151 16.89 -3.77 -8.07
C ARG A 151 16.41 -4.74 -7.00
N THR A 152 16.21 -4.27 -5.78
CA THR A 152 15.78 -5.10 -4.64
C THR A 152 14.29 -5.41 -4.62
N LEU A 153 13.51 -4.67 -5.41
CA LEU A 153 12.07 -4.85 -5.57
C LEU A 153 11.74 -5.08 -7.04
N LEU A 154 10.81 -6.00 -7.28
CA LEU A 154 10.20 -6.26 -8.59
C LEU A 154 8.83 -5.60 -8.60
N ALA A 155 8.62 -4.69 -9.56
CA ALA A 155 7.35 -4.00 -9.75
C ALA A 155 6.75 -4.42 -11.09
N ARG A 156 5.50 -4.88 -11.07
CA ARG A 156 4.69 -5.18 -12.25
C ARG A 156 3.56 -4.17 -12.31
N PRO A 157 3.30 -3.52 -13.45
CA PRO A 157 2.09 -2.72 -13.63
C PRO A 157 0.88 -3.56 -13.28
N LEU A 158 -0.04 -3.01 -12.49
CA LEU A 158 -1.24 -3.69 -12.02
C LEU A 158 -2.47 -3.11 -12.71
N MET A 159 -2.67 -1.80 -12.61
CA MET A 159 -3.77 -1.08 -13.23
C MET A 159 -3.39 0.38 -13.48
N ASP A 160 -4.10 1.02 -14.39
CA ASP A 160 -4.05 2.47 -14.58
C ASP A 160 -5.27 3.11 -13.90
N GLU A 161 -5.01 4.02 -12.96
CA GLU A 161 -6.02 4.78 -12.23
C GLU A 161 -6.34 6.05 -13.02
N GLU A 162 -7.49 6.12 -13.66
CA GLU A 162 -8.00 7.33 -14.29
C GLU A 162 -8.53 8.31 -13.24
N PHE A 163 -8.20 9.59 -13.36
CA PHE A 163 -8.69 10.63 -12.48
C PHE A 163 -9.80 11.45 -13.11
N VAL A 164 -10.85 11.69 -12.34
CA VAL A 164 -12.04 12.46 -12.74
C VAL A 164 -12.24 13.66 -11.83
N LEU A 165 -12.64 14.79 -12.41
CA LEU A 165 -13.06 16.00 -11.68
C LEU A 165 -14.54 15.88 -11.35
N VAL A 166 -14.90 15.89 -10.06
CA VAL A 166 -16.26 15.59 -9.59
C VAL A 166 -16.80 16.63 -8.61
N ALA A 167 -18.12 16.71 -8.58
CA ALA A 167 -18.90 17.49 -7.60
C ALA A 167 -20.23 16.77 -7.28
N ALA A 168 -20.91 17.21 -6.21
CA ALA A 168 -22.32 16.89 -6.01
C ALA A 168 -23.17 17.56 -7.11
N PRO A 169 -24.33 16.97 -7.53
CA PRO A 169 -25.19 17.52 -8.57
C PRO A 169 -25.64 18.97 -8.31
N ASP A 170 -26.05 19.27 -7.07
CA ASP A 170 -26.48 20.61 -6.69
C ASP A 170 -25.35 21.65 -6.80
N ARG A 171 -24.12 21.23 -6.48
CA ARG A 171 -22.93 22.09 -6.66
C ARG A 171 -22.63 22.28 -8.15
N ALA A 172 -22.68 21.21 -8.95
CA ALA A 172 -22.44 21.26 -10.38
C ALA A 172 -23.44 22.18 -11.10
N ALA A 173 -24.70 22.19 -10.67
CA ALA A 173 -25.76 23.07 -11.21
C ALA A 173 -25.48 24.57 -11.01
N LEU A 174 -24.60 24.92 -10.07
CA LEU A 174 -24.19 26.31 -9.81
C LEU A 174 -22.96 26.74 -10.63
N LEU A 175 -22.33 25.80 -11.35
CA LEU A 175 -21.12 26.05 -12.12
C LEU A 175 -21.43 26.32 -13.60
N ASP A 176 -20.63 27.17 -14.23
CA ASP A 176 -20.65 27.36 -15.68
C ASP A 176 -19.83 26.21 -16.35
N LEU A 177 -20.49 25.05 -16.51
CA LEU A 177 -19.85 23.89 -17.16
C LEU A 177 -19.55 24.16 -18.65
N GLY A 178 -20.36 25.00 -19.33
CA GLY A 178 -20.07 25.44 -20.69
C GLY A 178 -18.80 26.29 -20.76
N GLY A 179 -18.63 27.20 -19.82
CA GLY A 179 -17.41 27.98 -19.64
C GLY A 179 -16.21 27.12 -19.27
N LEU A 180 -16.39 26.07 -18.45
CA LEU A 180 -15.31 25.13 -18.10
C LEU A 180 -14.76 24.42 -19.35
N VAL A 181 -15.63 23.97 -20.25
CA VAL A 181 -15.24 23.36 -21.52
C VAL A 181 -14.59 24.37 -22.47
N ALA A 182 -15.16 25.57 -22.59
CA ALA A 182 -14.73 26.55 -23.59
C ALA A 182 -13.51 27.37 -23.17
N HIS A 183 -13.40 27.69 -21.88
CA HIS A 183 -12.44 28.66 -21.34
C HIS A 183 -11.52 28.08 -20.26
N GLY A 184 -11.70 26.79 -19.91
CA GLY A 184 -10.88 26.11 -18.92
C GLY A 184 -11.27 26.43 -17.46
N PRO A 185 -10.34 26.27 -16.51
CA PRO A 185 -10.66 26.16 -15.08
C PRO A 185 -11.03 27.51 -14.42
N ALA A 186 -11.03 28.62 -15.14
CA ALA A 186 -11.51 29.91 -14.60
C ALA A 186 -12.98 29.83 -14.13
N ALA A 187 -13.79 28.95 -14.73
CA ALA A 187 -15.15 28.66 -14.28
C ALA A 187 -15.23 28.03 -12.86
N LEU A 188 -14.09 27.58 -12.32
CA LEU A 188 -13.96 27.00 -10.97
C LEU A 188 -13.31 27.98 -9.98
N ASP A 189 -13.06 29.24 -10.37
CA ASP A 189 -12.47 30.23 -9.48
C ASP A 189 -13.40 30.50 -8.30
N GLY A 190 -12.84 30.44 -7.09
CA GLY A 190 -13.59 30.60 -5.85
C GLY A 190 -14.43 29.40 -5.42
N VAL A 191 -14.43 28.31 -6.18
CA VAL A 191 -15.08 27.05 -5.79
C VAL A 191 -14.21 26.34 -4.75
N PRO A 192 -14.78 25.93 -3.59
CA PRO A 192 -14.01 25.20 -2.58
C PRO A 192 -13.41 23.91 -3.12
N LEU A 193 -12.12 23.71 -2.85
CA LEU A 193 -11.41 22.48 -3.20
C LEU A 193 -11.33 21.55 -1.99
N VAL A 194 -11.61 20.27 -2.19
CA VAL A 194 -11.47 19.22 -1.19
C VAL A 194 -10.31 18.30 -1.60
N SER A 195 -9.37 18.06 -0.69
CA SER A 195 -8.15 17.28 -0.99
C SER A 195 -7.77 16.33 0.13
N TYR A 196 -6.94 15.35 -0.19
CA TYR A 196 -6.36 14.47 0.81
C TYR A 196 -5.03 14.99 1.38
N ALA A 197 -4.44 16.02 0.78
CA ALA A 197 -3.18 16.62 1.22
C ALA A 197 -3.18 18.13 0.92
N GLU A 198 -2.45 18.89 1.74
CA GLU A 198 -2.33 20.34 1.65
C GLU A 198 -1.76 20.83 0.31
N ASP A 199 -0.84 20.06 -0.28
CA ASP A 199 -0.17 20.41 -1.53
C ASP A 199 -0.98 20.04 -2.78
N LEU A 200 -2.22 19.55 -2.64
CA LEU A 200 -3.15 19.25 -3.73
C LEU A 200 -2.57 18.35 -4.85
N PRO A 201 -1.91 17.23 -4.59
CA PRO A 201 -1.07 16.59 -5.61
C PRO A 201 -1.89 16.04 -6.79
N ILE A 202 -3.07 15.46 -6.56
CA ILE A 202 -3.94 14.94 -7.63
C ILE A 202 -4.56 16.11 -8.41
N LEU A 203 -5.10 17.12 -7.71
CA LEU A 203 -5.67 18.31 -8.32
C LEU A 203 -4.65 19.05 -9.17
N ARG A 204 -3.44 19.30 -8.65
CA ARG A 204 -2.36 19.96 -9.42
C ARG A 204 -1.93 19.16 -10.64
N ARG A 205 -1.93 17.82 -10.55
CA ARG A 205 -1.66 16.95 -11.68
C ARG A 205 -2.74 17.10 -12.75
N TYR A 206 -4.02 17.05 -12.33
CA TYR A 206 -5.16 17.21 -13.23
C TYR A 206 -5.12 18.58 -13.94
N TRP A 207 -4.94 19.69 -13.18
CA TRP A 207 -4.86 21.04 -13.76
C TRP A 207 -3.74 21.18 -14.79
N ARG A 208 -2.58 20.60 -14.49
CA ARG A 208 -1.45 20.64 -15.43
C ARG A 208 -1.71 19.83 -16.68
N HIS A 209 -2.31 18.65 -16.52
CA HIS A 209 -2.54 17.72 -17.62
C HIS A 209 -3.68 18.20 -18.53
N VAL A 210 -4.84 18.50 -17.95
CA VAL A 210 -6.07 18.81 -18.69
C VAL A 210 -6.10 20.26 -19.16
N PHE A 211 -5.70 21.20 -18.31
CA PHE A 211 -5.78 22.63 -18.63
C PHE A 211 -4.44 23.28 -19.01
N GLY A 212 -3.33 22.56 -18.90
CA GLY A 212 -2.00 23.08 -19.24
C GLY A 212 -1.46 24.16 -18.29
N ILE A 213 -2.13 24.40 -17.15
CA ILE A 213 -1.77 25.46 -16.21
C ILE A 213 -1.46 24.90 -14.80
N ARG A 214 -0.83 25.73 -13.98
CA ARG A 214 -0.62 25.40 -12.57
C ARG A 214 -1.83 25.80 -11.75
N LEU A 215 -2.32 24.89 -10.90
CA LEU A 215 -3.28 25.21 -9.87
C LEU A 215 -2.59 26.02 -8.76
N ASN A 216 -3.04 27.24 -8.57
CA ASN A 216 -2.62 28.13 -7.47
C ASN A 216 -3.85 28.42 -6.58
N ALA A 217 -4.18 27.48 -5.72
CA ALA A 217 -5.30 27.56 -4.80
C ALA A 217 -4.95 26.82 -3.51
N GLU A 218 -5.65 27.18 -2.44
CA GLU A 218 -5.59 26.45 -1.17
C GLU A 218 -6.83 25.57 -1.03
N PRO A 219 -6.71 24.37 -0.43
CA PRO A 219 -7.86 23.52 -0.18
C PRO A 219 -8.73 24.12 0.94
N ALA A 220 -10.04 24.03 0.77
CA ALA A 220 -10.99 24.39 1.84
C ALA A 220 -11.11 23.26 2.89
N VAL A 221 -10.88 22.01 2.46
CA VAL A 221 -10.90 20.83 3.32
C VAL A 221 -9.71 19.93 2.96
N VAL A 222 -8.98 19.49 3.98
CA VAL A 222 -7.91 18.49 3.86
C VAL A 222 -8.22 17.34 4.79
N VAL A 223 -8.30 16.13 4.23
CA VAL A 223 -8.50 14.88 4.98
C VAL A 223 -7.73 13.75 4.32
N PRO A 224 -6.78 13.07 5.02
CA PRO A 224 -5.85 12.11 4.41
C PRO A 224 -6.50 10.74 4.15
N ASP A 225 -7.72 10.74 3.59
CA ASP A 225 -8.48 9.55 3.18
C ASP A 225 -9.37 9.94 2.00
N LEU A 226 -9.14 9.36 0.82
CA LEU A 226 -9.92 9.67 -0.38
C LEU A 226 -11.41 9.32 -0.23
N ARG A 227 -11.76 8.34 0.61
CA ARG A 227 -13.17 7.99 0.89
C ARG A 227 -13.86 9.11 1.67
N ALA A 228 -13.14 9.76 2.59
CA ALA A 228 -13.65 10.93 3.30
C ALA A 228 -13.74 12.16 2.38
N VAL A 229 -12.79 12.32 1.43
CA VAL A 229 -12.89 13.34 0.36
C VAL A 229 -14.15 13.11 -0.46
N ILE A 230 -14.43 11.87 -0.90
CA ILE A 230 -15.67 11.53 -1.63
C ILE A 230 -16.90 11.92 -0.83
N ALA A 231 -16.96 11.53 0.45
CA ALA A 231 -18.10 11.84 1.32
C ALA A 231 -18.32 13.36 1.46
N ALA A 232 -17.25 14.14 1.62
CA ALA A 232 -17.33 15.59 1.70
C ALA A 232 -17.82 16.21 0.39
N VAL A 233 -17.31 15.77 -0.76
CA VAL A 233 -17.72 16.27 -2.09
C VAL A 233 -19.17 15.89 -2.37
N ALA A 234 -19.60 14.66 -2.09
CA ALA A 234 -20.98 14.20 -2.25
C ALA A 234 -21.96 14.97 -1.36
N ALA A 235 -21.50 15.45 -0.20
CA ALA A 235 -22.26 16.34 0.69
C ALA A 235 -22.25 17.80 0.22
N GLY A 236 -21.64 18.15 -0.92
CA GLY A 236 -21.63 19.49 -1.49
C GLY A 236 -20.55 20.43 -0.95
N ALA A 237 -19.53 19.93 -0.23
CA ALA A 237 -18.47 20.75 0.35
C ALA A 237 -17.61 21.48 -0.69
N GLY A 238 -17.60 21.01 -1.94
CA GLY A 238 -16.80 21.59 -3.02
C GLY A 238 -16.61 20.64 -4.18
N VAL A 239 -15.45 20.76 -4.85
CA VAL A 239 -15.04 19.89 -5.95
C VAL A 239 -13.73 19.18 -5.60
N SER A 240 -13.50 18.04 -6.22
CA SER A 240 -12.23 17.31 -6.09
C SER A 240 -11.89 16.55 -7.37
N VAL A 241 -10.64 16.13 -7.47
CA VAL A 241 -10.18 15.15 -8.48
C VAL A 241 -9.87 13.85 -7.76
N LEU A 242 -10.47 12.78 -8.21
CA LEU A 242 -10.47 11.47 -7.54
C LEU A 242 -10.28 10.34 -8.56
N PRO A 243 -9.74 9.19 -8.14
CA PRO A 243 -9.74 8.00 -8.99
C PRO A 243 -11.17 7.59 -9.37
N ARG A 244 -11.41 7.34 -10.66
CA ARG A 244 -12.73 6.98 -11.19
C ARG A 244 -13.32 5.76 -10.50
N TYR A 245 -12.50 4.73 -10.22
CA TYR A 245 -12.97 3.51 -9.56
C TYR A 245 -13.54 3.74 -8.16
N LEU A 246 -13.03 4.75 -7.43
CA LEU A 246 -13.58 5.14 -6.12
C LEU A 246 -14.90 5.87 -6.24
N CYS A 247 -15.11 6.59 -7.34
CA CYS A 247 -16.30 7.37 -7.60
C CYS A 247 -17.42 6.54 -8.26
N ALA A 248 -17.14 5.36 -8.82
CA ALA A 248 -18.05 4.60 -9.68
C ALA A 248 -19.46 4.44 -9.08
N ALA A 249 -19.57 3.93 -7.85
CA ALA A 249 -20.86 3.76 -7.19
C ALA A 249 -21.61 5.08 -6.95
N HIS A 250 -20.90 6.18 -6.71
CA HIS A 250 -21.48 7.51 -6.54
C HIS A 250 -21.93 8.12 -7.86
N LEU A 251 -21.18 7.89 -8.94
CA LEU A 251 -21.53 8.32 -10.30
C LEU A 251 -22.76 7.55 -10.80
N ASP A 252 -22.80 6.23 -10.61
CA ASP A 252 -23.93 5.38 -10.96
C ASP A 252 -25.21 5.76 -10.19
N ALA A 253 -25.06 6.08 -8.89
CA ALA A 253 -26.16 6.52 -8.04
C ALA A 253 -26.56 8.00 -8.27
N GLY A 254 -25.80 8.76 -9.06
CA GLY A 254 -26.04 10.19 -9.29
C GLY A 254 -25.77 11.08 -8.08
N THR A 255 -25.07 10.59 -7.06
CA THR A 255 -24.67 11.41 -5.88
C THR A 255 -23.40 12.22 -6.12
N LEU A 256 -22.63 11.85 -7.16
CA LEU A 256 -21.57 12.64 -7.78
C LEU A 256 -21.83 12.75 -9.29
N VAL A 257 -21.33 13.83 -9.87
CA VAL A 257 -21.30 14.02 -11.34
C VAL A 257 -19.89 14.42 -11.75
N THR A 258 -19.47 14.00 -12.95
CA THR A 258 -18.25 14.50 -13.57
C THR A 258 -18.49 15.90 -14.11
N LEU A 259 -17.57 16.84 -13.87
CA LEU A 259 -17.66 18.21 -14.35
C LEU A 259 -17.05 18.39 -15.74
N LEU A 260 -16.13 17.52 -16.11
CA LEU A 260 -15.45 17.52 -17.40
C LEU A 260 -15.08 16.09 -17.78
N ASP A 261 -15.19 15.76 -19.05
CA ASP A 261 -14.79 14.47 -19.63
C ASP A 261 -13.72 14.74 -20.72
N PRO A 262 -12.43 14.84 -20.34
CA PRO A 262 -11.36 15.11 -21.29
C PRO A 262 -11.07 13.88 -22.17
N ASP A 263 -10.70 14.11 -23.45
CA ASP A 263 -10.31 13.04 -24.38
C ASP A 263 -9.07 12.25 -23.88
N ASP A 264 -8.19 12.91 -23.12
CA ASP A 264 -6.98 12.32 -22.51
C ASP A 264 -7.00 12.58 -20.99
N PRO A 265 -7.70 11.76 -20.20
CA PRO A 265 -7.74 11.92 -18.76
C PRO A 265 -6.37 11.60 -18.13
N PRO A 266 -5.96 12.32 -17.08
CA PRO A 266 -4.74 11.98 -16.37
C PRO A 266 -4.87 10.62 -15.68
N ILE A 267 -3.85 9.80 -15.85
CA ILE A 267 -3.77 8.48 -15.22
C ILE A 267 -2.59 8.39 -14.23
N ASN A 268 -2.69 7.45 -13.31
CA ASN A 268 -1.58 6.98 -12.51
C ASN A 268 -1.50 5.46 -12.63
N THR A 269 -0.31 4.90 -12.83
CA THR A 269 -0.14 3.44 -12.84
C THR A 269 0.12 2.95 -11.42
N ALA A 270 -0.72 2.07 -10.91
CA ALA A 270 -0.47 1.28 -9.71
C ALA A 270 0.36 0.03 -10.05
N PHE A 271 1.20 -0.39 -9.11
CA PHE A 271 2.12 -1.51 -9.28
C PHE A 271 1.90 -2.56 -8.20
N LEU A 272 1.95 -3.83 -8.59
CA LEU A 272 2.15 -4.92 -7.65
C LEU A 272 3.65 -5.10 -7.45
N VAL A 273 4.08 -5.04 -6.19
CA VAL A 273 5.50 -5.01 -5.84
C VAL A 273 5.83 -6.15 -4.88
N GLU A 274 6.90 -6.87 -5.20
CA GLU A 274 7.45 -7.97 -4.41
C GLU A 274 8.97 -7.79 -4.23
N ARG A 275 9.58 -8.50 -3.26
CA ARG A 275 11.05 -8.53 -3.15
C ARG A 275 11.64 -9.38 -4.26
N ALA A 276 12.73 -8.90 -4.85
CA ALA A 276 13.56 -9.70 -5.75
C ALA A 276 14.18 -10.88 -4.97
N GLY A 277 14.11 -12.10 -5.52
CA GLY A 277 14.68 -13.28 -4.91
C GLY A 277 13.91 -13.81 -3.67
N ALA A 278 12.74 -13.27 -3.35
CA ALA A 278 11.91 -13.85 -2.30
C ALA A 278 11.46 -15.27 -2.69
N PRO A 279 11.43 -16.22 -1.71
CA PRO A 279 10.96 -17.57 -1.99
C PRO A 279 9.51 -17.54 -2.51
N ASP A 280 9.26 -18.31 -3.56
CA ASP A 280 7.92 -18.44 -4.15
C ASP A 280 7.05 -19.33 -3.25
N ARG A 281 6.44 -18.74 -2.24
CA ARG A 281 5.54 -19.42 -1.31
C ARG A 281 4.16 -19.57 -1.96
N PRO A 282 3.56 -20.76 -2.01
CA PRO A 282 2.33 -21.02 -2.76
C PRO A 282 1.17 -20.07 -2.42
N HIS A 283 0.99 -19.75 -1.15
CA HIS A 283 -0.08 -18.85 -0.70
C HIS A 283 0.16 -17.37 -1.09
N ILE A 284 1.42 -16.92 -1.18
CA ILE A 284 1.78 -15.58 -1.68
C ILE A 284 1.59 -15.52 -3.19
N ALA A 285 2.06 -16.56 -3.92
CA ALA A 285 1.85 -16.67 -5.35
C ALA A 285 0.35 -16.63 -5.71
N LEU A 286 -0.48 -17.32 -4.94
CA LEU A 286 -1.93 -17.33 -5.14
C LEU A 286 -2.55 -15.94 -4.96
N VAL A 287 -2.15 -15.20 -3.92
CA VAL A 287 -2.60 -13.81 -3.71
C VAL A 287 -2.16 -12.92 -4.88
N ARG A 288 -0.88 -13.01 -5.28
CA ARG A 288 -0.35 -12.28 -6.43
C ARG A 288 -1.15 -12.53 -7.70
N ASP A 289 -1.36 -13.81 -8.03
CA ASP A 289 -1.98 -14.21 -9.29
C ASP A 289 -3.46 -13.78 -9.35
N VAL A 290 -4.18 -13.86 -8.23
CA VAL A 290 -5.56 -13.35 -8.12
C VAL A 290 -5.61 -11.83 -8.29
N LEU A 291 -4.69 -11.08 -7.70
CA LEU A 291 -4.64 -9.63 -7.89
C LEU A 291 -4.33 -9.23 -9.34
N ILE A 292 -3.39 -9.91 -9.99
CA ILE A 292 -3.07 -9.66 -11.40
C ILE A 292 -4.27 -9.97 -12.31
N GLU A 293 -5.00 -11.04 -12.03
CA GLU A 293 -6.17 -11.40 -12.83
C GLU A 293 -7.32 -10.42 -12.60
N ALA A 294 -7.62 -10.08 -11.35
CA ALA A 294 -8.68 -9.13 -11.02
C ALA A 294 -8.41 -7.73 -11.60
N ALA A 295 -7.16 -7.32 -11.62
CA ALA A 295 -6.76 -6.01 -12.13
C ALA A 295 -7.05 -5.78 -13.62
N ARG A 296 -7.30 -6.84 -14.39
CA ARG A 296 -7.71 -6.72 -15.80
C ARG A 296 -9.11 -6.13 -16.00
N SER A 297 -9.90 -6.11 -14.92
CA SER A 297 -11.28 -5.60 -14.92
C SER A 297 -11.44 -4.32 -14.09
N TRP A 298 -10.39 -3.83 -13.51
CA TRP A 298 -10.38 -2.59 -12.69
C TRP A 298 -10.35 -1.32 -13.52
#